data_a9aa66923d91bf689be7341c3e6c89b6
#
_entry.id   a9aa66923d91bf689be7341c3e6c89b6
#
_cell.length_a   1.000
_cell.length_b   1.000
_cell.length_c   1.000
_cell.angle_alpha   90.00
_cell.angle_beta   90.00
_cell.angle_gamma   90.00
#
_symmetry.space_group_name_H-M   'P 1'
#
loop_
_entity.id
_entity.type
_entity.pdbx_description
1 polymer ?
#
loop_
_entity_poly.entity_id
_entity_poly.type
_entity_poly.pdbx_seq_one_letter_code
_entity_poly.pdbx_strand_id
1 'polypeptide(L)'
;MPNLLSIENLSWQVFDKTILNNISFNVARGEVLGIIGPNGAGKTSLLRCITHQNSHVRGNKLSGVVTLENRIISQYSAKELAQHFALVAQKTEAIFSLNVYDIVSMGLLPPKPLFSMDSTADKNNISKALEVVGLSHALSQSFNDLSGGEQQRVLIARALVQGSQILVLDEPTNHLDVYYQHQILRLVTSLQLTVIMTVHDLNLASQYCHRLLLLNKGALVCDGPPEKVLTSELLSNI
;
A
#
# COMPACT_ATOMS: atom_id res chain seq x y z
N MET A 1 15.20 15.82 -2.59
CA MET A 1 13.99 15.93 -1.73
C MET A 1 14.29 15.19 -0.43
N PRO A 2 13.82 15.62 0.73
CA PRO A 2 14.06 14.88 1.97
C PRO A 2 13.37 13.52 1.90
N ASN A 3 14.06 12.48 2.38
CA ASN A 3 13.49 11.14 2.48
C ASN A 3 12.33 11.14 3.48
N LEU A 4 11.20 10.59 3.07
CA LEU A 4 10.05 10.39 3.95
C LEU A 4 10.21 9.09 4.75
N LEU A 5 10.70 8.04 4.07
CA LEU A 5 10.94 6.72 4.63
C LEU A 5 12.34 6.27 4.24
N SER A 6 13.11 5.73 5.20
CA SER A 6 14.43 5.12 4.97
C SER A 6 14.43 3.70 5.51
N ILE A 7 14.95 2.78 4.72
CA ILE A 7 15.13 1.38 5.05
C ILE A 7 16.62 1.06 4.94
N GLU A 8 17.22 0.54 6.01
CA GLU A 8 18.64 0.25 6.09
C GLU A 8 18.90 -1.18 6.57
N ASN A 9 19.54 -1.96 5.73
CA ASN A 9 19.98 -3.35 6.00
C ASN A 9 18.85 -4.26 6.55
N LEU A 10 17.62 -4.03 6.06
CA LEU A 10 16.44 -4.75 6.53
C LEU A 10 16.53 -6.23 6.17
N SER A 11 16.51 -7.08 7.20
CA SER A 11 16.38 -8.53 7.03
C SER A 11 15.27 -9.06 7.92
N TRP A 12 14.49 -10.00 7.39
CA TRP A 12 13.37 -10.62 8.11
C TRP A 12 13.43 -12.13 7.99
N GLN A 13 13.41 -12.80 9.15
CA GLN A 13 13.30 -14.25 9.25
C GLN A 13 12.05 -14.63 10.03
N VAL A 14 11.44 -15.73 9.66
CA VAL A 14 10.34 -16.38 10.40
C VAL A 14 10.76 -17.81 10.67
N PHE A 15 10.97 -18.15 11.95
CA PHE A 15 11.68 -19.37 12.37
C PHE A 15 13.06 -19.45 11.68
N ASP A 16 13.32 -20.50 10.93
CA ASP A 16 14.59 -20.73 10.22
C ASP A 16 14.58 -20.27 8.77
N LYS A 17 13.44 -19.69 8.30
CA LYS A 17 13.29 -19.24 6.92
C LYS A 17 13.59 -17.75 6.80
N THR A 18 14.62 -17.40 6.03
CA THR A 18 14.87 -16.01 5.62
C THR A 18 13.85 -15.60 4.55
N ILE A 19 13.10 -14.53 4.83
CA ILE A 19 12.07 -13.95 3.94
C ILE A 19 12.63 -12.74 3.20
N LEU A 20 13.35 -11.86 3.92
CA LEU A 20 14.03 -10.69 3.37
C LEU A 20 15.49 -10.72 3.83
N ASN A 21 16.38 -10.28 2.95
CA ASN A 21 17.82 -10.31 3.19
C ASN A 21 18.48 -9.00 2.77
N ASN A 22 18.94 -8.22 3.74
CA ASN A 22 19.77 -7.04 3.57
C ASN A 22 19.24 -6.01 2.54
N ILE A 23 17.99 -5.60 2.70
CA ILE A 23 17.33 -4.64 1.80
C ILE A 23 17.56 -3.22 2.31
N SER A 24 18.04 -2.34 1.45
CA SER A 24 18.22 -0.91 1.74
C SER A 24 17.74 -0.05 0.59
N PHE A 25 16.87 0.91 0.89
CA PHE A 25 16.37 1.94 -0.03
C PHE A 25 15.70 3.07 0.73
N ASN A 26 15.39 4.16 0.03
CA ASN A 26 14.66 5.30 0.59
C ASN A 26 13.39 5.54 -0.24
N VAL A 27 12.42 6.25 0.33
CA VAL A 27 11.23 6.71 -0.38
C VAL A 27 11.11 8.22 -0.21
N ALA A 28 11.01 8.95 -1.31
CA ALA A 28 10.83 10.39 -1.30
C ALA A 28 9.34 10.74 -1.11
N ARG A 29 9.07 11.95 -0.62
CA ARG A 29 7.70 12.46 -0.49
C ARG A 29 7.08 12.70 -1.87
N GLY A 30 5.85 12.20 -2.10
CA GLY A 30 5.16 12.28 -3.40
C GLY A 30 5.66 11.30 -4.46
N GLU A 31 6.58 10.38 -4.10
CA GLU A 31 7.06 9.35 -5.01
C GLU A 31 6.04 8.23 -5.18
N VAL A 32 5.89 7.72 -6.40
CA VAL A 32 5.19 6.46 -6.70
C VAL A 32 6.24 5.38 -6.91
N LEU A 33 6.44 4.55 -5.88
CA LEU A 33 7.39 3.46 -5.85
C LEU A 33 6.69 2.13 -6.14
N GLY A 34 7.12 1.45 -7.21
CA GLY A 34 6.67 0.10 -7.55
C GLY A 34 7.63 -0.96 -7.02
N ILE A 35 7.10 -2.02 -6.44
CA ILE A 35 7.86 -3.21 -6.03
C ILE A 35 7.48 -4.35 -6.97
N ILE A 36 8.43 -4.84 -7.74
CA ILE A 36 8.24 -5.91 -8.74
C ILE A 36 9.10 -7.12 -8.39
N GLY A 37 8.83 -8.24 -9.02
CA GLY A 37 9.56 -9.50 -8.86
C GLY A 37 8.64 -10.71 -8.92
N PRO A 38 9.17 -11.93 -9.02
CA PRO A 38 8.39 -13.16 -9.11
C PRO A 38 7.56 -13.43 -7.85
N ASN A 39 6.65 -14.41 -7.95
CA ASN A 39 5.90 -14.87 -6.77
C ASN A 39 6.86 -15.45 -5.74
N GLY A 40 6.64 -15.09 -4.47
CA GLY A 40 7.54 -15.49 -3.39
C GLY A 40 8.83 -14.67 -3.27
N ALA A 41 9.04 -13.63 -4.08
CA ALA A 41 10.21 -12.74 -3.99
C ALA A 41 10.27 -11.91 -2.69
N GLY A 42 9.19 -11.85 -1.91
CA GLY A 42 9.14 -11.11 -0.65
C GLY A 42 8.43 -9.75 -0.72
N LYS A 43 7.72 -9.43 -1.82
CA LYS A 43 7.06 -8.14 -2.03
C LYS A 43 6.09 -7.74 -0.89
N THR A 44 5.07 -8.55 -0.65
CA THR A 44 4.12 -8.36 0.48
C THR A 44 4.82 -8.36 1.83
N SER A 45 5.86 -9.18 1.97
CA SER A 45 6.67 -9.27 3.19
C SER A 45 7.41 -7.96 3.46
N LEU A 46 7.95 -7.33 2.41
CA LEU A 46 8.58 -6.02 2.51
C LEU A 46 7.56 -4.95 2.92
N LEU A 47 6.37 -4.93 2.30
CA LEU A 47 5.29 -4.02 2.71
C LEU A 47 4.93 -4.17 4.19
N ARG A 48 4.83 -5.40 4.70
CA ARG A 48 4.56 -5.66 6.13
C ARG A 48 5.66 -5.14 7.05
N CYS A 49 6.92 -5.26 6.65
CA CYS A 49 8.04 -4.76 7.45
C CYS A 49 8.06 -3.23 7.49
N ILE A 50 7.88 -2.56 6.36
CA ILE A 50 7.90 -1.10 6.29
C ILE A 50 6.67 -0.43 6.95
N THR A 51 5.57 -1.16 7.12
CA THR A 51 4.37 -0.73 7.85
C THR A 51 4.31 -1.24 9.28
N HIS A 52 5.37 -1.92 9.76
CA HIS A 52 5.47 -2.50 11.09
C HIS A 52 4.40 -3.56 11.43
N GLN A 53 3.81 -4.21 10.44
CA GLN A 53 2.78 -5.25 10.63
C GLN A 53 3.35 -6.63 10.93
N ASN A 54 4.66 -6.81 10.84
CA ASN A 54 5.35 -8.07 11.12
C ASN A 54 5.59 -8.32 12.62
N SER A 55 5.38 -7.34 13.48
CA SER A 55 5.68 -7.40 14.93
C SER A 55 4.93 -8.53 15.66
N HIS A 56 3.76 -8.92 15.18
CA HIS A 56 2.91 -9.97 15.79
C HIS A 56 3.16 -11.39 15.21
N VAL A 57 4.07 -11.53 14.24
CA VAL A 57 4.34 -12.83 13.62
C VAL A 57 5.16 -13.70 14.57
N ARG A 58 4.64 -14.89 14.93
CA ARG A 58 5.35 -15.83 15.79
C ARG A 58 6.66 -16.30 15.13
N GLY A 59 7.74 -16.34 15.91
CA GLY A 59 9.08 -16.70 15.38
C GLY A 59 9.73 -15.59 14.54
N ASN A 60 9.21 -14.37 14.64
CA ASN A 60 9.72 -13.19 13.95
C ASN A 60 11.10 -12.78 14.47
N LYS A 61 12.07 -12.64 13.54
CA LYS A 61 13.37 -12.02 13.79
C LYS A 61 13.59 -10.96 12.73
N LEU A 62 13.52 -9.70 13.14
CA LEU A 62 13.75 -8.54 12.28
C LEU A 62 15.09 -7.90 12.66
N SER A 63 15.90 -7.56 11.68
CA SER A 63 17.11 -6.76 11.83
C SER A 63 17.16 -5.65 10.80
N GLY A 64 18.04 -4.67 10.97
CA GLY A 64 18.05 -3.44 10.20
C GLY A 64 17.17 -2.38 10.83
N VAL A 65 17.06 -1.23 10.16
CA VAL A 65 16.34 -0.06 10.67
C VAL A 65 15.37 0.45 9.60
N VAL A 66 14.14 0.74 10.02
CA VAL A 66 13.17 1.49 9.21
C VAL A 66 12.88 2.79 9.94
N THR A 67 13.11 3.92 9.27
CA THR A 67 12.82 5.26 9.80
C THR A 67 11.75 5.95 8.97
N LEU A 68 10.80 6.55 9.65
CA LEU A 68 9.75 7.39 9.07
C LEU A 68 9.93 8.80 9.63
N GLU A 69 10.09 9.80 8.76
CA GLU A 69 10.32 11.18 9.18
C GLU A 69 11.46 11.34 10.24
N ASN A 70 12.57 10.63 10.03
CA ASN A 70 13.74 10.59 10.92
C ASN A 70 13.53 9.95 12.31
N ARG A 71 12.40 9.28 12.54
CA ARG A 71 12.12 8.53 13.77
C ARG A 71 12.00 7.03 13.43
N ILE A 72 12.60 6.15 14.26
CA ILE A 72 12.56 4.70 14.05
C ILE A 72 11.10 4.20 14.17
N ILE A 73 10.68 3.37 13.21
CA ILE A 73 9.27 2.95 13.09
C ILE A 73 8.75 2.21 14.32
N SER A 74 9.60 1.45 15.02
CA SER A 74 9.22 0.74 16.25
C SER A 74 8.97 1.66 17.46
N GLN A 75 9.30 2.94 17.36
CA GLN A 75 9.02 3.95 18.38
C GLN A 75 7.64 4.60 18.22
N TYR A 76 6.96 4.33 17.12
CA TYR A 76 5.59 4.79 16.89
C TYR A 76 4.59 3.82 17.51
N SER A 77 3.54 4.35 18.11
CA SER A 77 2.36 3.55 18.45
C SER A 77 1.62 3.11 17.19
N ALA A 78 0.81 2.06 17.27
CA ALA A 78 -0.03 1.63 16.16
C ALA A 78 -0.97 2.74 15.65
N LYS A 79 -1.45 3.59 16.57
CA LYS A 79 -2.30 4.74 16.23
C LYS A 79 -1.53 5.81 15.43
N GLU A 80 -0.30 6.13 15.83
CA GLU A 80 0.56 7.06 15.09
C GLU A 80 0.90 6.50 13.70
N LEU A 81 1.27 5.22 13.59
CA LEU A 81 1.54 4.58 12.30
C LEU A 81 0.33 4.62 11.37
N ALA A 82 -0.87 4.41 11.91
CA ALA A 82 -2.10 4.50 11.14
C ALA A 82 -2.42 5.93 10.67
N GLN A 83 -1.82 6.98 11.24
CA GLN A 83 -1.90 8.35 10.72
C GLN A 83 -0.93 8.58 9.55
N HIS A 84 0.14 7.80 9.45
CA HIS A 84 1.13 7.91 8.38
C HIS A 84 0.88 6.97 7.21
N PHE A 85 0.41 5.76 7.47
CA PHE A 85 0.20 4.71 6.48
C PHE A 85 -1.28 4.36 6.33
N ALA A 86 -1.81 4.46 5.13
CA ALA A 86 -3.07 3.81 4.76
C ALA A 86 -2.76 2.57 3.92
N LEU A 87 -3.30 1.44 4.32
CA LEU A 87 -3.05 0.15 3.67
C LEU A 87 -4.28 -0.36 2.94
N VAL A 88 -4.10 -0.72 1.67
CA VAL A 88 -5.07 -1.49 0.88
C VAL A 88 -4.45 -2.84 0.57
N ALA A 89 -4.94 -3.88 1.26
CA ALA A 89 -4.45 -5.25 1.11
C ALA A 89 -5.08 -5.96 -0.09
N GLN A 90 -4.40 -6.97 -0.60
CA GLN A 90 -4.82 -7.78 -1.76
C GLN A 90 -6.16 -8.49 -1.57
N LYS A 91 -6.44 -8.99 -0.37
CA LYS A 91 -7.70 -9.66 -0.02
C LYS A 91 -8.35 -8.94 1.15
N THR A 92 -9.51 -8.41 0.90
CA THR A 92 -10.45 -8.11 1.96
C THR A 92 -11.27 -9.39 2.14
N GLU A 93 -11.02 -10.16 3.20
CA GLU A 93 -11.91 -11.26 3.59
C GLU A 93 -13.33 -10.71 3.65
N ALA A 94 -14.30 -11.55 3.30
CA ALA A 94 -15.69 -11.15 3.13
C ALA A 94 -16.14 -10.16 4.20
N ILE A 95 -16.22 -8.89 3.84
CA ILE A 95 -16.78 -7.85 4.70
C ILE A 95 -18.28 -8.08 4.64
N PHE A 96 -18.77 -8.82 5.63
CA PHE A 96 -20.17 -9.23 5.73
C PHE A 96 -21.09 -8.02 5.59
N SER A 97 -21.96 -8.05 4.57
CA SER A 97 -23.17 -7.23 4.43
C SER A 97 -23.07 -5.73 4.75
N LEU A 98 -21.85 -5.16 4.69
CA LEU A 98 -21.64 -3.73 4.94
C LEU A 98 -21.93 -2.93 3.67
N ASN A 99 -22.51 -1.76 3.84
CA ASN A 99 -22.64 -0.81 2.75
C ASN A 99 -21.33 -0.02 2.54
N VAL A 100 -21.26 0.70 1.44
CA VAL A 100 -20.08 1.49 1.06
C VAL A 100 -19.73 2.55 2.12
N TYR A 101 -20.76 3.21 2.70
CA TYR A 101 -20.55 4.18 3.78
C TYR A 101 -19.84 3.56 4.96
N ASP A 102 -20.30 2.39 5.43
CA ASP A 102 -19.73 1.70 6.59
C ASP A 102 -18.26 1.35 6.36
N ILE A 103 -17.92 0.86 5.17
CA ILE A 103 -16.53 0.52 4.82
C ILE A 103 -15.64 1.74 4.77
N VAL A 104 -16.09 2.82 4.13
CA VAL A 104 -15.29 4.06 4.02
C VAL A 104 -15.14 4.71 5.39
N SER A 105 -16.18 4.69 6.24
CA SER A 105 -16.14 5.23 7.60
C SER A 105 -15.13 4.52 8.51
N MET A 106 -14.80 3.25 8.25
CA MET A 106 -13.71 2.57 8.97
C MET A 106 -12.35 3.27 8.82
N GLY A 107 -12.15 4.04 7.75
CA GLY A 107 -10.96 4.88 7.58
C GLY A 107 -10.81 5.97 8.63
N LEU A 108 -11.89 6.35 9.32
CA LEU A 108 -11.88 7.33 10.41
C LEU A 108 -11.41 6.75 11.76
N LEU A 109 -11.39 5.42 11.92
CA LEU A 109 -11.08 4.78 13.22
C LEU A 109 -9.70 5.15 13.77
N PRO A 110 -8.61 5.18 12.99
CA PRO A 110 -7.29 5.53 13.53
C PRO A 110 -7.21 6.93 14.14
N PRO A 111 -7.77 7.99 13.53
CA PRO A 111 -7.75 9.33 14.12
C PRO A 111 -8.78 9.56 15.21
N LYS A 112 -9.88 8.76 15.27
CA LYS A 112 -11.01 8.96 16.17
C LYS A 112 -10.90 8.22 17.51
N PRO A 113 -11.57 8.72 18.59
CA PRO A 113 -11.85 7.92 19.77
C PRO A 113 -12.81 6.78 19.46
N LEU A 114 -12.60 5.62 20.11
CA LEU A 114 -13.54 4.51 20.05
C LEU A 114 -14.94 4.96 20.54
N PHE A 115 -15.98 4.51 19.85
CA PHE A 115 -17.40 4.83 20.14
C PHE A 115 -17.83 6.28 19.86
N SER A 116 -17.04 7.10 19.18
CA SER A 116 -17.51 8.41 18.73
C SER A 116 -18.44 8.28 17.51
N MET A 117 -19.57 8.99 17.54
CA MET A 117 -20.45 9.08 16.37
C MET A 117 -19.79 9.92 15.26
N ASP A 118 -20.18 9.67 13.99
CA ASP A 118 -19.70 10.44 12.86
C ASP A 118 -20.26 11.86 12.90
N SER A 119 -19.34 12.82 12.95
CA SER A 119 -19.67 14.23 12.87
C SER A 119 -20.08 14.63 11.44
N THR A 120 -20.65 15.83 11.28
CA THR A 120 -20.92 16.38 9.94
C THR A 120 -19.65 16.50 9.11
N ALA A 121 -18.51 16.83 9.73
CA ALA A 121 -17.22 16.89 9.03
C ALA A 121 -16.77 15.50 8.53
N ASP A 122 -17.00 14.45 9.30
CA ASP A 122 -16.69 13.08 8.90
C ASP A 122 -17.52 12.63 7.70
N LYS A 123 -18.84 12.89 7.74
CA LYS A 123 -19.73 12.61 6.60
C LYS A 123 -19.30 13.33 5.33
N ASN A 124 -18.88 14.59 5.46
CA ASN A 124 -18.36 15.35 4.35
C ASN A 124 -17.04 14.76 3.81
N ASN A 125 -16.15 14.31 4.67
CA ASN A 125 -14.89 13.66 4.26
C ASN A 125 -15.16 12.34 3.53
N ILE A 126 -16.11 11.52 4.01
CA ILE A 126 -16.54 10.30 3.33
C ILE A 126 -17.10 10.62 1.94
N SER A 127 -18.01 11.62 1.86
CA SER A 127 -18.61 12.02 0.58
C SER A 127 -17.54 12.49 -0.42
N LYS A 128 -16.58 13.32 0.02
CA LYS A 128 -15.47 13.77 -0.82
C LYS A 128 -14.58 12.62 -1.28
N ALA A 129 -14.27 11.68 -0.39
CA ALA A 129 -13.47 10.52 -0.77
C ALA A 129 -14.18 9.66 -1.83
N LEU A 130 -15.50 9.47 -1.70
CA LEU A 130 -16.31 8.76 -2.71
C LEU A 130 -16.41 9.53 -4.02
N GLU A 131 -16.47 10.86 -3.98
CA GLU A 131 -16.41 11.69 -5.18
C GLU A 131 -15.08 11.53 -5.92
N VAL A 132 -13.95 11.58 -5.21
CA VAL A 132 -12.60 11.39 -5.77
C VAL A 132 -12.47 10.05 -6.49
N VAL A 133 -13.07 8.99 -5.96
CA VAL A 133 -13.04 7.66 -6.59
C VAL A 133 -14.20 7.42 -7.57
N GLY A 134 -15.08 8.41 -7.80
CA GLY A 134 -16.20 8.33 -8.74
C GLY A 134 -17.33 7.41 -8.30
N LEU A 135 -17.57 7.26 -6.98
CA LEU A 135 -18.58 6.37 -6.40
C LEU A 135 -19.59 7.09 -5.49
N SER A 136 -19.83 8.39 -5.68
CA SER A 136 -20.80 9.14 -4.86
C SER A 136 -22.21 8.55 -4.91
N HIS A 137 -22.59 7.90 -6.02
CA HIS A 137 -23.89 7.24 -6.20
C HIS A 137 -24.02 5.93 -5.41
N ALA A 138 -22.93 5.34 -4.96
CA ALA A 138 -22.91 4.00 -4.36
C ALA A 138 -22.96 4.03 -2.83
N LEU A 139 -23.11 5.18 -2.18
CA LEU A 139 -22.98 5.38 -0.73
C LEU A 139 -23.76 4.37 0.12
N SER A 140 -25.00 4.05 -0.27
CA SER A 140 -25.90 3.12 0.43
C SER A 140 -25.91 1.70 -0.16
N GLN A 141 -25.14 1.45 -1.22
CA GLN A 141 -25.11 0.12 -1.85
C GLN A 141 -24.34 -0.86 -0.98
N SER A 142 -24.71 -2.13 -1.05
CA SER A 142 -23.93 -3.22 -0.46
C SER A 142 -22.59 -3.34 -1.19
N PHE A 143 -21.49 -3.45 -0.44
CA PHE A 143 -20.15 -3.63 -1.00
C PHE A 143 -20.05 -4.88 -1.88
N ASN A 144 -20.77 -5.94 -1.53
CA ASN A 144 -20.73 -7.20 -2.26
C ASN A 144 -21.44 -7.12 -3.63
N ASP A 145 -22.31 -6.13 -3.83
CA ASP A 145 -23.02 -5.92 -5.09
C ASP A 145 -22.19 -5.12 -6.12
N LEU A 146 -21.05 -4.58 -5.67
CA LEU A 146 -20.15 -3.81 -6.52
C LEU A 146 -19.24 -4.75 -7.36
N SER A 147 -18.90 -4.30 -8.56
CA SER A 147 -17.83 -4.93 -9.36
C SER A 147 -16.48 -4.88 -8.63
N GLY A 148 -15.55 -5.79 -8.98
CA GLY A 148 -14.22 -5.81 -8.35
C GLY A 148 -13.46 -4.49 -8.45
N GLY A 149 -13.59 -3.77 -9.57
CA GLY A 149 -12.99 -2.44 -9.74
C GLY A 149 -13.64 -1.37 -8.87
N GLU A 150 -14.96 -1.44 -8.63
CA GLU A 150 -15.65 -0.55 -7.69
C GLU A 150 -15.29 -0.87 -6.25
N GLN A 151 -15.24 -2.15 -5.88
CA GLN A 151 -14.77 -2.58 -4.56
C GLN A 151 -13.37 -2.04 -4.27
N GLN A 152 -12.46 -2.14 -5.23
CA GLN A 152 -11.11 -1.60 -5.08
C GLN A 152 -11.10 -0.08 -4.88
N ARG A 153 -11.95 0.65 -5.62
CA ARG A 153 -12.10 2.10 -5.43
C ARG A 153 -12.70 2.47 -4.07
N VAL A 154 -13.63 1.67 -3.53
CA VAL A 154 -14.15 1.87 -2.16
C VAL A 154 -13.02 1.68 -1.12
N LEU A 155 -12.15 0.69 -1.29
CA LEU A 155 -11.01 0.48 -0.38
C LEU A 155 -10.00 1.63 -0.46
N ILE A 156 -9.81 2.22 -1.65
CA ILE A 156 -8.99 3.43 -1.81
C ILE A 156 -9.69 4.62 -1.13
N ALA A 157 -11.01 4.81 -1.28
CA ALA A 157 -11.75 5.85 -0.59
C ALA A 157 -11.62 5.73 0.94
N ARG A 158 -11.69 4.53 1.48
CA ARG A 158 -11.41 4.26 2.91
C ARG A 158 -10.02 4.73 3.31
N ALA A 159 -9.01 4.45 2.49
CA ALA A 159 -7.64 4.89 2.74
C ALA A 159 -7.51 6.43 2.68
N LEU A 160 -8.23 7.09 1.77
CA LEU A 160 -8.23 8.56 1.65
C LEU A 160 -8.85 9.26 2.87
N VAL A 161 -9.96 8.72 3.39
CA VAL A 161 -10.63 9.27 4.59
C VAL A 161 -9.72 9.20 5.82
N GLN A 162 -8.82 8.23 5.88
CA GLN A 162 -7.82 8.11 6.94
C GLN A 162 -6.85 9.31 6.98
N GLY A 163 -6.63 10.00 5.85
CA GLY A 163 -5.80 11.21 5.78
C GLY A 163 -4.29 10.95 5.88
N SER A 164 -3.83 9.74 5.57
CA SER A 164 -2.43 9.33 5.67
C SER A 164 -1.57 9.92 4.56
N GLN A 165 -0.26 10.09 4.84
CA GLN A 165 0.70 10.64 3.89
C GLN A 165 1.23 9.59 2.89
N ILE A 166 1.19 8.31 3.28
CA ILE A 166 1.70 7.18 2.50
C ILE A 166 0.56 6.21 2.24
N LEU A 167 0.28 5.95 0.98
CA LEU A 167 -0.65 4.93 0.53
C LEU A 167 0.13 3.67 0.15
N VAL A 168 -0.13 2.58 0.85
CA VAL A 168 0.51 1.28 0.60
C VAL A 168 -0.53 0.36 -0.04
N LEU A 169 -0.22 -0.16 -1.23
CA LEU A 169 -1.11 -1.00 -2.02
C LEU A 169 -0.46 -2.34 -2.30
N ASP A 170 -1.06 -3.42 -1.83
CA ASP A 170 -0.59 -4.77 -2.14
C ASP A 170 -1.42 -5.36 -3.29
N GLU A 171 -0.83 -5.42 -4.49
CA GLU A 171 -1.42 -5.91 -5.73
C GLU A 171 -2.78 -5.23 -6.07
N PRO A 172 -2.84 -3.89 -6.17
CA PRO A 172 -4.11 -3.17 -6.30
C PRO A 172 -4.88 -3.46 -7.59
N THR A 173 -4.22 -4.06 -8.58
CA THR A 173 -4.78 -4.35 -9.91
C THR A 173 -5.07 -5.82 -10.13
N ASN A 174 -4.83 -6.68 -9.14
CA ASN A 174 -5.02 -8.12 -9.30
C ASN A 174 -6.50 -8.47 -9.50
N HIS A 175 -6.78 -9.44 -10.37
CA HIS A 175 -8.13 -9.89 -10.74
C HIS A 175 -9.03 -8.84 -11.43
N LEU A 176 -8.49 -7.70 -11.83
CA LEU A 176 -9.19 -6.69 -12.60
C LEU A 176 -8.87 -6.84 -14.09
N ASP A 177 -9.85 -6.51 -14.95
CA ASP A 177 -9.58 -6.39 -16.37
C ASP A 177 -8.71 -5.15 -16.68
N VAL A 178 -8.10 -5.13 -17.87
CA VAL A 178 -7.11 -4.11 -18.28
C VAL A 178 -7.66 -2.69 -18.12
N TYR A 179 -8.94 -2.46 -18.44
CA TYR A 179 -9.56 -1.14 -18.33
C TYR A 179 -9.57 -0.63 -16.89
N TYR A 180 -10.02 -1.47 -15.94
CA TYR A 180 -10.07 -1.11 -14.52
C TYR A 180 -8.68 -1.03 -13.88
N GLN A 181 -7.71 -1.84 -14.31
CA GLN A 181 -6.32 -1.72 -13.89
C GLN A 181 -5.78 -0.30 -14.16
N HIS A 182 -5.96 0.18 -15.39
CA HIS A 182 -5.55 1.54 -15.75
C HIS A 182 -6.33 2.62 -14.98
N GLN A 183 -7.62 2.43 -14.76
CA GLN A 183 -8.41 3.38 -13.96
C GLN A 183 -7.89 3.50 -12.52
N ILE A 184 -7.61 2.38 -11.86
CA ILE A 184 -7.09 2.35 -10.49
C ILE A 184 -5.73 3.05 -10.42
N LEU A 185 -4.80 2.72 -11.33
CA LEU A 185 -3.45 3.30 -11.29
C LEU A 185 -3.46 4.80 -11.62
N ARG A 186 -4.27 5.24 -12.58
CA ARG A 186 -4.46 6.67 -12.86
C ARG A 186 -5.03 7.40 -11.64
N LEU A 187 -6.04 6.84 -10.99
CA LEU A 187 -6.59 7.39 -9.75
C LEU A 187 -5.49 7.54 -8.70
N VAL A 188 -4.77 6.46 -8.38
CA VAL A 188 -3.73 6.43 -7.34
C VAL A 188 -2.63 7.45 -7.63
N THR A 189 -2.14 7.55 -8.86
CA THR A 189 -1.09 8.51 -9.24
C THR A 189 -1.58 9.96 -9.24
N SER A 190 -2.88 10.22 -9.45
CA SER A 190 -3.46 11.56 -9.41
C SER A 190 -3.63 12.12 -8.00
N LEU A 191 -3.56 11.28 -6.96
CA LEU A 191 -3.77 11.69 -5.55
C LEU A 191 -2.64 12.55 -4.98
N GLN A 192 -1.50 12.65 -5.65
CA GLN A 192 -0.30 13.38 -5.18
C GLN A 192 0.20 12.93 -3.78
N LEU A 193 -0.12 11.70 -3.39
CA LEU A 193 0.37 11.05 -2.18
C LEU A 193 1.70 10.35 -2.47
N THR A 194 2.45 10.03 -1.41
CA THR A 194 3.51 9.03 -1.50
C THR A 194 2.86 7.66 -1.63
N VAL A 195 3.20 6.91 -2.67
CA VAL A 195 2.61 5.61 -2.96
C VAL A 195 3.69 4.53 -2.98
N ILE A 196 3.46 3.44 -2.26
CA ILE A 196 4.29 2.23 -2.33
C ILE A 196 3.38 1.10 -2.74
N MET A 197 3.60 0.49 -3.90
CA MET A 197 2.72 -0.56 -4.37
C MET A 197 3.47 -1.76 -4.95
N THR A 198 2.94 -2.96 -4.74
CA THR A 198 3.38 -4.14 -5.48
C THR A 198 2.67 -4.20 -6.82
N VAL A 199 3.41 -4.50 -7.88
CA VAL A 199 2.89 -4.57 -9.25
C VAL A 199 3.38 -5.84 -9.92
N HIS A 200 2.47 -6.57 -10.58
CA HIS A 200 2.80 -7.79 -11.33
C HIS A 200 3.06 -7.52 -12.82
N ASP A 201 2.28 -6.64 -13.41
CA ASP A 201 2.42 -6.28 -14.82
C ASP A 201 3.52 -5.23 -14.99
N LEU A 202 4.57 -5.60 -15.73
CA LEU A 202 5.74 -4.75 -15.94
C LEU A 202 5.43 -3.52 -16.82
N ASN A 203 4.44 -3.61 -17.72
CA ASN A 203 4.01 -2.48 -18.53
C ASN A 203 3.30 -1.45 -17.65
N LEU A 204 2.41 -1.91 -16.76
CA LEU A 204 1.77 -1.03 -15.79
C LEU A 204 2.79 -0.42 -14.82
N ALA A 205 3.76 -1.20 -14.34
CA ALA A 205 4.84 -0.69 -13.49
C ALA A 205 5.65 0.41 -14.21
N SER A 206 6.00 0.19 -15.48
CA SER A 206 6.72 1.17 -16.31
C SER A 206 5.93 2.45 -16.54
N GLN A 207 4.62 2.35 -16.71
CA GLN A 207 3.77 3.49 -17.06
C GLN A 207 3.41 4.36 -15.85
N TYR A 208 3.26 3.76 -14.66
CA TYR A 208 2.67 4.44 -13.51
C TYR A 208 3.62 4.66 -12.34
N CYS A 209 4.79 3.98 -12.29
CA CYS A 209 5.75 4.17 -11.22
C CYS A 209 6.86 5.12 -11.62
N HIS A 210 7.28 6.00 -10.72
CA HIS A 210 8.44 6.86 -10.91
C HIS A 210 9.74 6.05 -10.77
N ARG A 211 9.72 5.03 -9.92
CA ARG A 211 10.86 4.19 -9.58
C ARG A 211 10.40 2.78 -9.23
N LEU A 212 11.25 1.80 -9.52
CA LEU A 212 10.98 0.39 -9.29
C LEU A 212 12.07 -0.23 -8.41
N LEU A 213 11.63 -1.09 -7.49
CA LEU A 213 12.47 -2.03 -6.76
C LEU A 213 12.23 -3.44 -7.32
N LEU A 214 13.26 -4.05 -7.87
CA LEU A 214 13.21 -5.43 -8.33
C LEU A 214 13.68 -6.35 -7.22
N LEU A 215 12.77 -7.17 -6.70
CA LEU A 215 13.06 -8.17 -5.68
C LEU A 215 13.16 -9.57 -6.29
N ASN A 216 14.14 -10.34 -5.82
CA ASN A 216 14.22 -11.78 -6.08
C ASN A 216 14.70 -12.51 -4.83
N LYS A 217 14.03 -13.60 -4.44
CA LYS A 217 14.38 -14.47 -3.29
C LYS A 217 14.69 -13.67 -2.00
N GLY A 218 13.91 -12.64 -1.73
CA GLY A 218 14.04 -11.80 -0.55
C GLY A 218 15.15 -10.74 -0.59
N ALA A 219 15.87 -10.60 -1.70
CA ALA A 219 16.91 -9.60 -1.87
C ALA A 219 16.52 -8.53 -2.90
N LEU A 220 17.04 -7.31 -2.74
CA LEU A 220 16.93 -6.24 -3.71
C LEU A 220 17.98 -6.44 -4.82
N VAL A 221 17.51 -6.71 -6.04
CA VAL A 221 18.36 -6.96 -7.21
C VAL A 221 18.72 -5.65 -7.92
N CYS A 222 17.72 -4.77 -8.10
CA CYS A 222 17.91 -3.49 -8.77
C CYS A 222 16.96 -2.45 -8.21
N ASP A 223 17.39 -1.20 -8.20
CA ASP A 223 16.69 -0.01 -7.78
C ASP A 223 16.93 1.12 -8.76
N GLY A 224 15.88 1.73 -9.28
CA GLY A 224 15.99 2.83 -10.23
C GLY A 224 14.72 3.12 -11.00
N PRO A 225 14.79 4.05 -11.96
CA PRO A 225 13.68 4.34 -12.85
C PRO A 225 13.35 3.11 -13.73
N PRO A 226 12.12 3.02 -14.26
CA PRO A 226 11.65 1.84 -14.99
C PRO A 226 12.61 1.38 -16.10
N GLU A 227 13.17 2.29 -16.90
CA GLU A 227 14.08 1.98 -18.00
C GLU A 227 15.40 1.32 -17.55
N LYS A 228 15.84 1.57 -16.32
CA LYS A 228 17.01 0.94 -15.72
C LYS A 228 16.71 -0.46 -15.18
N VAL A 229 15.50 -0.66 -14.65
CA VAL A 229 15.12 -1.89 -13.95
C VAL A 229 14.53 -2.92 -14.91
N LEU A 230 13.77 -2.47 -15.92
CA LEU A 230 13.07 -3.36 -16.86
C LEU A 230 13.93 -3.70 -18.09
N THR A 231 15.17 -4.14 -17.86
CA THR A 231 16.05 -4.61 -18.94
C THR A 231 15.92 -6.12 -19.13
N SER A 232 16.07 -6.58 -20.38
CA SER A 232 16.02 -8.02 -20.69
C SER A 232 17.04 -8.82 -19.88
N GLU A 233 18.23 -8.25 -19.65
CA GLU A 233 19.30 -8.88 -18.86
C GLU A 233 18.87 -9.12 -17.39
N LEU A 234 18.31 -8.12 -16.72
CA LEU A 234 17.84 -8.24 -15.34
C LEU A 234 16.67 -9.19 -15.22
N LEU A 235 15.71 -9.11 -16.16
CA LEU A 235 14.48 -9.92 -16.11
C LEU A 235 14.71 -11.39 -16.46
N SER A 236 15.70 -11.73 -17.29
CA SER A 236 16.03 -13.12 -17.63
C SER A 236 16.77 -13.86 -16.51
N ASN A 237 17.32 -13.14 -15.52
CA ASN A 237 18.09 -13.70 -14.40
C ASN A 237 17.28 -13.88 -13.09
N ILE A 238 15.95 -13.70 -13.12
CA ILE A 238 15.08 -13.76 -11.94
C ILE A 238 14.01 -14.86 -12.01
#